data_38ca33555b0a5fe01c80dbf513f0b5b3
#
_entry.id   38ca33555b0a5fe01c80dbf513f0b5b3
#
_cell.length_a   1.000
_cell.length_b   1.000
_cell.length_c   1.000
_cell.angle_alpha   90.00
_cell.angle_beta   90.00
_cell.angle_gamma   90.00
#
_symmetry.space_group_name_H-M   'P 1'
#
loop_
_entity.id
_entity.type
_entity.pdbx_description
1 polymer ?
#
loop_
_entity_poly.entity_id
_entity_poly.type
_entity_poly.pdbx_seq_one_letter_code
_entity_poly.pdbx_strand_id
1 'polypeptide(L)'
;DCTIINHIKGKMIEMKRPLKEANIPLLIRYNQSISIMKKVLKFKEVSLGKYVSTSKPFGMRSNFSDFTSIQTEMHSVKLYRFGENGYVAKKIIVKNEKLIDRYKVLVSKASPGGDEYPHSIVSQPIVSEPNSVCTETYLVIKDVDSRIEAENLVSYIKTRFFRFMMSLVKNTQNISKASYTFVP
;
A
#
# COMPACT_ATOMS: atom_id res chain seq x y z
N ASP A 1 25.08 -20.50 -7.67
CA ASP A 1 24.53 -20.56 -6.32
C ASP A 1 25.39 -19.75 -5.36
N CYS A 2 24.76 -19.15 -4.36
CA CYS A 2 25.40 -18.44 -3.27
C CYS A 2 24.92 -19.00 -1.91
N THR A 3 25.71 -18.80 -0.87
CA THR A 3 25.31 -19.12 0.49
C THR A 3 24.63 -17.90 1.09
N ILE A 4 23.38 -18.04 1.52
CA ILE A 4 22.62 -16.99 2.16
C ILE A 4 22.45 -17.31 3.63
N ILE A 5 22.98 -16.45 4.48
CA ILE A 5 22.97 -16.58 5.93
C ILE A 5 21.95 -15.61 6.51
N ASN A 6 21.04 -16.13 7.32
CA ASN A 6 20.08 -15.32 8.08
C ASN A 6 20.34 -15.49 9.58
N HIS A 7 20.35 -14.36 10.29
CA HIS A 7 20.35 -14.35 11.74
C HIS A 7 18.93 -14.01 12.24
N ILE A 8 18.26 -14.99 12.85
CA ILE A 8 16.88 -14.84 13.33
C ILE A 8 16.81 -15.26 14.80
N LYS A 9 16.47 -14.34 15.69
CA LYS A 9 16.35 -14.57 17.14
C LYS A 9 17.58 -15.31 17.71
N GLY A 10 18.79 -14.85 17.35
CA GLY A 10 20.06 -15.43 17.81
C GLY A 10 20.46 -16.77 17.16
N LYS A 11 19.67 -17.29 16.24
CA LYS A 11 19.98 -18.49 15.48
C LYS A 11 20.48 -18.13 14.07
N MET A 12 21.56 -18.76 13.65
CA MET A 12 22.06 -18.67 12.29
C MET A 12 21.40 -19.76 11.44
N ILE A 13 20.84 -19.36 10.30
CA ILE A 13 20.21 -20.25 9.32
C ILE A 13 20.94 -20.04 8.00
N GLU A 14 21.62 -21.07 7.54
CA GLU A 14 22.34 -21.05 6.29
C GLU A 14 21.60 -21.87 5.23
N MET A 15 21.59 -21.37 3.99
CA MET A 15 21.04 -22.06 2.84
C MET A 15 21.85 -21.74 1.59
N LYS A 16 22.27 -22.76 0.87
CA LYS A 16 22.89 -22.63 -0.45
C LYS A 16 21.78 -22.62 -1.51
N ARG A 17 21.66 -21.52 -2.24
CA ARG A 17 20.62 -21.33 -3.25
C ARG A 17 20.99 -20.24 -4.27
N PRO A 18 20.27 -20.14 -5.40
CA PRO A 18 20.40 -19.00 -6.31
C PRO A 18 20.16 -17.67 -5.58
N LEU A 19 20.87 -16.62 -5.98
CA LEU A 19 20.64 -15.27 -5.45
C LEU A 19 19.22 -14.79 -5.76
N LYS A 20 18.71 -15.14 -6.94
CA LYS A 20 17.33 -14.92 -7.36
C LYS A 20 16.68 -16.25 -7.71
N GLU A 21 15.50 -16.50 -7.19
CA GLU A 21 14.72 -17.68 -7.54
C GLU A 21 14.13 -17.53 -8.95
N ALA A 22 13.96 -18.65 -9.65
CA ALA A 22 13.30 -18.67 -10.95
C ALA A 22 11.87 -18.08 -10.83
N ASN A 23 11.51 -17.20 -11.75
CA ASN A 23 10.23 -16.49 -11.80
C ASN A 23 9.95 -15.50 -10.64
N ILE A 24 10.97 -15.18 -9.83
CA ILE A 24 10.88 -14.18 -8.77
C ILE A 24 11.94 -13.09 -9.07
N PRO A 25 11.57 -11.95 -9.66
CA PRO A 25 12.51 -10.93 -10.13
C PRO A 25 13.12 -10.08 -9.01
N LEU A 26 13.04 -10.53 -7.76
CA LEU A 26 13.62 -9.84 -6.60
C LEU A 26 14.43 -10.80 -5.72
N LEU A 27 15.32 -10.21 -4.92
CA LEU A 27 16.08 -10.92 -3.91
C LEU A 27 15.20 -11.17 -2.68
N ILE A 28 14.92 -12.43 -2.40
CA ILE A 28 14.26 -12.84 -1.16
C ILE A 28 15.31 -12.99 -0.06
N ARG A 29 15.26 -12.10 0.94
CA ARG A 29 16.26 -12.05 2.01
C ARG A 29 16.17 -13.22 2.98
N TYR A 30 14.97 -13.68 3.29
CA TYR A 30 14.73 -14.73 4.28
C TYR A 30 14.52 -16.07 3.62
N ASN A 31 15.36 -17.05 3.96
CA ASN A 31 15.31 -18.38 3.37
C ASN A 31 13.95 -19.06 3.50
N GLN A 32 13.29 -18.91 4.66
CA GLN A 32 11.95 -19.47 4.92
C GLN A 32 10.85 -18.89 4.03
N SER A 33 11.04 -17.68 3.53
CA SER A 33 10.06 -17.00 2.70
C SER A 33 9.89 -17.59 1.32
N ILE A 34 10.90 -18.34 0.82
CA ILE A 34 10.88 -18.89 -0.54
C ILE A 34 9.76 -19.90 -0.73
N SER A 35 9.57 -20.80 0.23
CA SER A 35 8.53 -21.83 0.16
C SER A 35 7.13 -21.21 0.15
N ILE A 36 6.93 -20.12 0.93
CA ILE A 36 5.67 -19.38 0.97
C ILE A 36 5.43 -18.68 -0.37
N MET A 37 6.44 -17.97 -0.89
CA MET A 37 6.34 -17.30 -2.19
C MET A 37 6.00 -18.27 -3.31
N LYS A 38 6.70 -19.42 -3.38
CA LYS A 38 6.43 -20.45 -4.38
C LYS A 38 4.99 -21.00 -4.29
N LYS A 39 4.43 -21.12 -3.09
CA LYS A 39 3.03 -21.52 -2.88
C LYS A 39 2.07 -20.44 -3.39
N VAL A 40 2.30 -19.17 -3.01
CA VAL A 40 1.45 -18.05 -3.43
C VAL A 40 1.43 -17.91 -4.95
N LEU A 41 2.58 -17.97 -5.60
CA LEU A 41 2.67 -17.85 -7.06
C LEU A 41 1.97 -18.98 -7.83
N LYS A 42 1.79 -20.18 -7.21
CA LYS A 42 1.04 -21.29 -7.83
C LYS A 42 -0.45 -20.98 -8.01
N PHE A 43 -1.04 -20.12 -7.17
CA PHE A 43 -2.46 -19.75 -7.30
C PHE A 43 -2.74 -18.87 -8.53
N LYS A 44 -1.70 -18.23 -9.10
CA LYS A 44 -1.82 -17.34 -10.28
C LYS A 44 -2.84 -16.21 -10.09
N GLU A 45 -3.08 -15.79 -8.84
CA GLU A 45 -3.99 -14.70 -8.53
C GLU A 45 -3.52 -13.38 -9.10
N VAL A 46 -4.47 -12.52 -9.41
CA VAL A 46 -4.17 -11.17 -9.89
C VAL A 46 -3.61 -10.36 -8.73
N SER A 47 -2.36 -9.91 -8.88
CA SER A 47 -1.71 -9.08 -7.87
C SER A 47 -2.50 -7.81 -7.57
N LEU A 48 -2.62 -7.48 -6.28
CA LEU A 48 -3.19 -6.22 -5.81
C LEU A 48 -2.46 -5.01 -6.41
N GLY A 49 -1.17 -5.13 -6.70
CA GLY A 49 -0.38 -4.11 -7.39
C GLY A 49 -0.97 -3.64 -8.72
N LYS A 50 -1.82 -4.44 -9.38
CA LYS A 50 -2.52 -4.04 -10.61
C LYS A 50 -3.50 -2.88 -10.35
N TYR A 51 -4.13 -2.86 -9.19
CA TYR A 51 -5.18 -1.91 -8.82
C TYR A 51 -4.61 -0.66 -8.12
N VAL A 52 -3.46 -0.79 -7.44
CA VAL A 52 -2.86 0.32 -6.68
C VAL A 52 -2.52 1.49 -7.60
N SER A 53 -2.89 2.69 -7.16
CA SER A 53 -2.61 3.93 -7.88
C SER A 53 -1.10 4.22 -7.99
N THR A 54 -0.75 5.04 -8.94
CA THR A 54 0.57 5.70 -8.96
C THR A 54 0.64 6.80 -7.89
N SER A 55 1.82 7.37 -7.67
CA SER A 55 1.97 8.58 -6.85
C SER A 55 1.08 9.71 -7.37
N LYS A 56 0.56 10.54 -6.48
CA LYS A 56 -0.40 11.62 -6.79
C LYS A 56 -1.67 11.10 -7.47
N PRO A 57 -2.48 10.30 -6.76
CA PRO A 57 -3.67 9.68 -7.35
C PRO A 57 -4.61 10.68 -8.03
N PHE A 58 -4.78 11.86 -7.42
CA PHE A 58 -5.66 12.93 -7.91
C PHE A 58 -4.90 14.18 -8.39
N GLY A 59 -3.57 14.09 -8.60
CA GLY A 59 -2.75 15.20 -9.09
C GLY A 59 -2.15 16.09 -8.00
N MET A 60 -2.65 16.04 -6.77
CA MET A 60 -2.24 16.92 -5.67
C MET A 60 -0.96 16.42 -4.97
N ARG A 61 -0.04 17.35 -4.70
CA ARG A 61 1.19 17.10 -3.93
C ARG A 61 0.94 17.15 -2.43
N SER A 62 1.90 16.73 -1.64
CA SER A 62 1.84 16.78 -0.16
C SER A 62 1.71 18.19 0.40
N ASN A 63 2.31 19.18 -0.26
CA ASN A 63 2.26 20.61 0.10
C ASN A 63 1.08 21.36 -0.52
N PHE A 64 0.08 20.67 -1.04
CA PHE A 64 -1.12 21.28 -1.58
C PHE A 64 -1.85 22.10 -0.50
N SER A 65 -2.16 23.38 -0.80
CA SER A 65 -2.67 24.35 0.16
C SER A 65 -4.03 24.97 -0.24
N ASP A 66 -4.53 24.74 -1.46
CA ASP A 66 -5.82 25.24 -1.92
C ASP A 66 -6.99 24.37 -1.44
N PHE A 67 -7.23 24.38 -0.12
CA PHE A 67 -8.30 23.63 0.55
C PHE A 67 -8.86 24.44 1.72
N THR A 68 -10.03 24.06 2.22
CA THR A 68 -10.65 24.63 3.43
C THR A 68 -10.81 23.52 4.48
N SER A 69 -10.79 23.90 5.77
CA SER A 69 -11.07 22.96 6.88
C SER A 69 -12.55 22.64 7.01
N ILE A 70 -13.42 23.54 6.53
CA ILE A 70 -14.87 23.42 6.60
C ILE A 70 -15.44 23.18 5.20
N GLN A 71 -16.40 22.26 5.09
CA GLN A 71 -17.11 22.00 3.85
C GLN A 71 -17.97 23.21 3.46
N THR A 72 -17.89 23.60 2.18
CA THR A 72 -18.71 24.65 1.58
C THR A 72 -19.29 24.15 0.26
N GLU A 73 -20.23 24.87 -0.33
CA GLU A 73 -20.75 24.53 -1.67
C GLU A 73 -19.65 24.45 -2.72
N MET A 74 -18.68 25.36 -2.68
CA MET A 74 -17.57 25.41 -3.61
C MET A 74 -16.51 24.33 -3.31
N HIS A 75 -16.22 24.07 -2.04
CA HIS A 75 -15.25 23.07 -1.56
C HIS A 75 -16.02 21.90 -0.95
N SER A 76 -16.57 21.05 -1.80
CA SER A 76 -17.50 20.00 -1.39
C SER A 76 -16.86 18.60 -1.34
N VAL A 77 -15.69 18.41 -1.96
CA VAL A 77 -15.00 17.11 -2.03
C VAL A 77 -14.04 16.97 -0.86
N LYS A 78 -14.21 15.93 -0.06
CA LYS A 78 -13.32 15.64 1.10
C LYS A 78 -11.91 15.34 0.67
N LEU A 79 -10.93 15.99 1.28
CA LEU A 79 -9.50 15.79 1.02
C LEU A 79 -8.82 15.07 2.19
N TYR A 80 -8.25 13.90 1.91
CA TYR A 80 -7.32 13.20 2.82
C TYR A 80 -5.89 13.66 2.55
N ARG A 81 -5.22 14.18 3.56
CA ARG A 81 -3.84 14.67 3.49
C ARG A 81 -3.09 14.40 4.79
N PHE A 82 -1.78 14.60 4.78
CA PHE A 82 -1.00 14.53 6.02
C PHE A 82 -1.34 15.74 6.91
N GLY A 83 -1.45 15.51 8.20
CA GLY A 83 -1.89 16.51 9.16
C GLY A 83 -3.42 16.61 9.20
N GLU A 84 -3.95 17.76 8.86
CA GLU A 84 -5.39 18.04 8.90
C GLU A 84 -6.05 17.69 7.56
N ASN A 85 -7.16 16.97 7.60
CA ASN A 85 -8.03 16.76 6.44
C ASN A 85 -8.81 18.03 6.13
N GLY A 86 -9.27 18.18 4.89
CA GLY A 86 -10.04 19.35 4.47
C GLY A 86 -11.00 19.04 3.34
N TYR A 87 -11.39 20.08 2.62
CA TYR A 87 -12.28 20.02 1.48
C TYR A 87 -11.72 20.83 0.32
N VAL A 88 -11.94 20.37 -0.89
CA VAL A 88 -11.44 20.98 -2.12
C VAL A 88 -12.56 21.18 -3.14
N ALA A 89 -12.36 22.11 -4.03
CA ALA A 89 -13.26 22.31 -5.17
C ALA A 89 -13.06 21.16 -6.19
N LYS A 90 -14.16 20.59 -6.70
CA LYS A 90 -14.10 19.47 -7.67
C LYS A 90 -13.31 19.83 -8.93
N LYS A 91 -13.36 21.07 -9.37
CA LYS A 91 -12.67 21.58 -10.59
C LYS A 91 -11.15 21.49 -10.58
N ILE A 92 -10.52 21.39 -9.39
CA ILE A 92 -9.05 21.29 -9.28
C ILE A 92 -8.53 19.86 -9.42
N ILE A 93 -9.44 18.88 -9.43
CA ILE A 93 -9.07 17.46 -9.51
C ILE A 93 -8.87 17.13 -10.99
N VAL A 94 -7.61 16.90 -11.38
CA VAL A 94 -7.21 16.73 -12.79
C VAL A 94 -6.93 15.28 -13.17
N LYS A 95 -7.04 14.35 -12.22
CA LYS A 95 -6.75 12.92 -12.45
C LYS A 95 -7.76 12.04 -11.75
N ASN A 96 -8.08 10.90 -12.39
CA ASN A 96 -8.90 9.84 -11.81
C ASN A 96 -10.26 10.33 -11.26
N GLU A 97 -10.88 11.30 -11.92
CA GLU A 97 -12.17 11.87 -11.51
C GLU A 97 -13.23 10.80 -11.23
N LYS A 98 -13.23 9.71 -12.01
CA LYS A 98 -14.14 8.57 -11.81
C LYS A 98 -14.01 7.89 -10.44
N LEU A 99 -12.88 8.09 -9.75
CA LEU A 99 -12.67 7.53 -8.41
C LEU A 99 -13.23 8.43 -7.30
N ILE A 100 -13.61 9.68 -7.59
CA ILE A 100 -14.13 10.62 -6.59
C ILE A 100 -15.33 10.01 -5.89
N ASP A 101 -16.28 9.51 -6.66
CA ASP A 101 -17.59 9.04 -6.20
C ASP A 101 -17.62 7.52 -5.92
N ARG A 102 -16.43 6.91 -5.68
CA ARG A 102 -16.27 5.51 -5.34
C ARG A 102 -15.80 5.35 -3.88
N TYR A 103 -16.14 4.25 -3.24
CA TYR A 103 -15.43 3.81 -2.04
C TYR A 103 -13.99 3.45 -2.39
N LYS A 104 -13.05 3.83 -1.55
CA LYS A 104 -11.61 3.59 -1.78
C LYS A 104 -10.93 3.18 -0.49
N VAL A 105 -9.91 2.36 -0.60
CA VAL A 105 -9.01 2.11 0.53
C VAL A 105 -7.71 2.88 0.31
N LEU A 106 -7.37 3.74 1.26
CA LEU A 106 -6.17 4.55 1.26
C LEU A 106 -5.14 3.98 2.23
N VAL A 107 -3.88 3.96 1.82
CA VAL A 107 -2.74 3.63 2.70
C VAL A 107 -1.69 4.73 2.55
N SER A 108 -1.15 5.21 3.66
CA SER A 108 -0.08 6.21 3.61
C SER A 108 1.11 5.68 2.84
N LYS A 109 1.66 6.52 1.97
CA LYS A 109 2.85 6.22 1.18
C LYS A 109 4.09 6.03 2.07
N ALA A 110 4.22 6.82 3.14
CA ALA A 110 5.21 6.63 4.16
C ALA A 110 4.64 5.76 5.29
N SER A 111 5.36 4.74 5.65
CA SER A 111 5.05 3.92 6.82
C SER A 111 6.08 4.23 7.89
N PRO A 112 5.69 4.37 9.17
CA PRO A 112 6.67 4.48 10.24
C PRO A 112 7.63 3.29 10.13
N GLY A 113 8.93 3.55 10.15
CA GLY A 113 9.92 2.55 10.40
C GLY A 113 9.70 2.12 11.84
N GLY A 114 9.03 0.98 12.04
CA GLY A 114 8.80 0.49 13.38
C GLY A 114 10.12 0.08 13.99
N ASP A 115 10.50 0.75 15.03
CA ASP A 115 11.71 0.45 15.78
C ASP A 115 11.47 -0.71 16.75
N GLU A 116 10.19 -1.02 17.04
CA GLU A 116 9.78 -2.14 17.88
C GLU A 116 9.16 -3.29 17.08
N TYR A 117 9.48 -4.49 17.48
CA TYR A 117 8.87 -5.70 16.91
C TYR A 117 7.50 -5.96 17.60
N PRO A 118 6.44 -6.27 16.84
CA PRO A 118 6.36 -6.47 15.38
C PRO A 118 6.25 -5.15 14.60
N HIS A 119 7.15 -4.96 13.64
CA HIS A 119 7.17 -3.77 12.81
C HIS A 119 5.85 -3.54 12.06
N SER A 120 5.39 -2.29 12.04
CA SER A 120 4.31 -1.84 11.18
C SER A 120 4.81 -1.70 9.75
N ILE A 121 4.61 -2.70 8.92
CA ILE A 121 5.10 -2.73 7.53
C ILE A 121 4.35 -1.71 6.65
N VAL A 122 3.07 -1.52 6.92
CA VAL A 122 2.20 -0.52 6.28
C VAL A 122 1.46 0.27 7.34
N SER A 123 1.16 1.53 7.06
CA SER A 123 0.31 2.35 7.93
C SER A 123 -1.10 1.78 8.02
N GLN A 124 -1.88 2.26 9.00
CA GLN A 124 -3.28 1.88 9.11
C GLN A 124 -4.04 2.27 7.84
N PRO A 125 -4.73 1.32 7.18
CA PRO A 125 -5.56 1.62 6.03
C PRO A 125 -6.80 2.41 6.43
N ILE A 126 -7.27 3.29 5.55
CA ILE A 126 -8.43 4.14 5.74
C ILE A 126 -9.48 3.80 4.69
N VAL A 127 -10.72 3.58 5.11
CA VAL A 127 -11.87 3.58 4.20
C VAL A 127 -12.19 5.02 3.85
N SER A 128 -12.12 5.36 2.57
CA SER A 128 -12.46 6.66 2.01
C SER A 128 -13.82 6.55 1.33
N GLU A 129 -14.77 7.31 1.84
CA GLU A 129 -16.15 7.37 1.34
C GLU A 129 -16.18 7.99 -0.08
N PRO A 130 -17.28 7.81 -0.83
CA PRO A 130 -17.56 8.61 -2.03
C PRO A 130 -17.40 10.10 -1.79
N ASN A 131 -17.29 10.88 -2.85
CA ASN A 131 -17.04 12.32 -2.81
C ASN A 131 -15.75 12.68 -2.03
N SER A 132 -14.68 11.95 -2.31
CA SER A 132 -13.40 12.15 -1.61
C SER A 132 -12.19 11.91 -2.50
N VAL A 133 -11.07 12.56 -2.14
CA VAL A 133 -9.78 12.49 -2.81
C VAL A 133 -8.64 12.47 -1.79
N CYS A 134 -7.40 12.28 -2.24
CA CYS A 134 -6.23 12.37 -1.37
C CYS A 134 -5.05 13.04 -2.08
N THR A 135 -4.13 13.59 -1.30
CA THR A 135 -2.82 14.03 -1.79
C THR A 135 -1.89 12.85 -2.04
N GLU A 136 -0.69 13.13 -2.56
CA GLU A 136 0.36 12.10 -2.79
C GLU A 136 0.89 11.44 -1.51
N THR A 137 0.46 11.88 -0.34
CA THR A 137 0.78 11.22 0.94
C THR A 137 0.11 9.86 1.08
N TYR A 138 -0.94 9.63 0.28
CA TYR A 138 -1.65 8.36 0.22
C TYR A 138 -1.58 7.72 -1.16
N LEU A 139 -1.65 6.39 -1.18
CA LEU A 139 -1.98 5.60 -2.37
C LEU A 139 -3.43 5.15 -2.25
N VAL A 140 -4.15 5.17 -3.35
CA VAL A 140 -5.41 4.44 -3.48
C VAL A 140 -5.04 2.99 -3.76
N ILE A 141 -5.39 2.08 -2.86
CA ILE A 141 -5.07 0.66 -3.01
C ILE A 141 -6.01 0.00 -4.01
N LYS A 142 -7.29 0.26 -3.86
CA LYS A 142 -8.34 -0.17 -4.78
C LYS A 142 -9.58 0.65 -4.53
N ASP A 143 -10.34 0.94 -5.59
CA ASP A 143 -11.73 1.37 -5.51
C ASP A 143 -12.67 0.18 -5.54
N VAL A 144 -13.79 0.29 -4.86
CA VAL A 144 -14.78 -0.78 -4.70
C VAL A 144 -16.20 -0.21 -4.75
N ASP A 145 -17.20 -1.09 -4.90
CA ASP A 145 -18.58 -0.68 -5.08
C ASP A 145 -19.30 -0.35 -3.76
N SER A 146 -18.85 -0.93 -2.66
CA SER A 146 -19.51 -0.78 -1.37
C SER A 146 -18.54 -0.53 -0.22
N ARG A 147 -19.06 0.02 0.87
CA ARG A 147 -18.35 0.18 2.13
C ARG A 147 -17.89 -1.17 2.69
N ILE A 148 -18.73 -2.20 2.60
CA ILE A 148 -18.43 -3.55 3.09
C ILE A 148 -17.20 -4.12 2.37
N GLU A 149 -17.12 -3.96 1.06
CA GLU A 149 -15.93 -4.39 0.30
C GLU A 149 -14.67 -3.62 0.72
N ALA A 150 -14.79 -2.31 0.97
CA ALA A 150 -13.67 -1.51 1.46
C ALA A 150 -13.21 -1.99 2.85
N GLU A 151 -14.13 -2.30 3.76
CA GLU A 151 -13.84 -2.84 5.10
C GLU A 151 -13.20 -4.23 5.03
N ASN A 152 -13.66 -5.09 4.12
CA ASN A 152 -13.05 -6.38 3.85
C ASN A 152 -11.61 -6.23 3.35
N LEU A 153 -11.35 -5.30 2.44
CA LEU A 153 -9.99 -5.01 1.97
C LEU A 153 -9.11 -4.46 3.10
N VAL A 154 -9.65 -3.59 3.95
CA VAL A 154 -8.96 -3.09 5.16
C VAL A 154 -8.61 -4.25 6.09
N SER A 155 -9.52 -5.19 6.31
CA SER A 155 -9.29 -6.39 7.13
C SER A 155 -8.19 -7.25 6.54
N TYR A 156 -8.18 -7.45 5.23
CA TYR A 156 -7.12 -8.18 4.52
C TYR A 156 -5.75 -7.50 4.68
N ILE A 157 -5.66 -6.17 4.50
CA ILE A 157 -4.42 -5.40 4.66
C ILE A 157 -3.85 -5.54 6.08
N LYS A 158 -4.69 -5.70 7.07
CA LYS A 158 -4.28 -5.88 8.48
C LYS A 158 -3.77 -7.29 8.80
N THR A 159 -3.93 -8.27 7.92
CA THR A 159 -3.47 -9.64 8.17
C THR A 159 -1.96 -9.75 8.27
N ARG A 160 -1.48 -10.75 9.01
CA ARG A 160 -0.04 -11.09 9.06
C ARG A 160 0.48 -11.51 7.68
N PHE A 161 -0.36 -12.19 6.91
CA PHE A 161 -0.01 -12.64 5.56
C PHE A 161 0.26 -11.45 4.64
N PHE A 162 -0.65 -10.48 4.57
CA PHE A 162 -0.45 -9.28 3.76
C PHE A 162 0.84 -8.54 4.14
N ARG A 163 1.04 -8.28 5.45
CA ARG A 163 2.24 -7.60 5.95
C ARG A 163 3.51 -8.37 5.64
N PHE A 164 3.47 -9.69 5.75
CA PHE A 164 4.58 -10.55 5.35
C PHE A 164 4.90 -10.38 3.87
N MET A 165 3.92 -10.47 2.97
CA MET A 165 4.13 -10.29 1.52
C MET A 165 4.72 -8.93 1.19
N MET A 166 4.21 -7.86 1.81
CA MET A 166 4.75 -6.51 1.67
C MET A 166 6.21 -6.41 2.16
N SER A 167 6.56 -7.05 3.26
CA SER A 167 7.92 -7.02 3.83
C SER A 167 8.98 -7.63 2.92
N LEU A 168 8.60 -8.54 2.02
CA LEU A 168 9.52 -9.15 1.07
C LEU A 168 10.03 -8.18 0.01
N VAL A 169 9.22 -7.16 -0.31
CA VAL A 169 9.51 -6.17 -1.37
C VAL A 169 9.93 -4.83 -0.79
N LYS A 170 9.38 -4.47 0.37
CA LYS A 170 9.62 -3.18 1.00
C LYS A 170 11.04 -3.07 1.55
N ASN A 171 11.85 -2.19 0.95
CA ASN A 171 13.23 -1.94 1.34
C ASN A 171 13.45 -0.58 2.01
N THR A 172 12.46 0.31 1.97
CA THR A 172 12.51 1.68 2.47
C THR A 172 11.24 2.02 3.24
N GLN A 173 11.20 3.18 3.89
CA GLN A 173 9.99 3.69 4.55
C GLN A 173 8.84 3.90 3.57
N ASN A 174 9.14 4.23 2.31
CA ASN A 174 8.13 4.50 1.31
C ASN A 174 7.64 3.20 0.65
N ILE A 175 6.34 3.14 0.42
CA ILE A 175 5.70 2.13 -0.40
C ILE A 175 5.22 2.75 -1.72
N SER A 176 5.18 1.95 -2.74
CA SER A 176 4.71 2.32 -4.07
C SER A 176 3.84 1.21 -4.65
N LYS A 177 3.24 1.45 -5.81
CA LYS A 177 2.53 0.42 -6.57
C LYS A 177 3.34 -0.88 -6.70
N ALA A 178 4.65 -0.77 -6.95
CA ALA A 178 5.54 -1.92 -7.08
C ALA A 178 5.66 -2.75 -5.80
N SER A 179 5.46 -2.15 -4.62
CA SER A 179 5.51 -2.87 -3.35
C SER A 179 4.43 -3.94 -3.21
N TYR A 180 3.33 -3.81 -3.96
CA TYR A 180 2.18 -4.72 -3.93
C TYR A 180 2.25 -5.83 -4.99
N THR A 181 3.33 -5.93 -5.76
CA THR A 181 3.44 -6.84 -6.92
C THR A 181 3.19 -8.31 -6.58
N PHE A 182 3.54 -8.75 -5.39
CA PHE A 182 3.38 -10.14 -4.95
C PHE A 182 2.25 -10.37 -3.96
N VAL A 183 1.47 -9.35 -3.68
CA VAL A 183 0.27 -9.47 -2.85
C VAL A 183 -0.87 -9.93 -3.74
N PRO A 184 -1.47 -11.11 -3.50
CA PRO A 184 -2.64 -11.58 -4.23
C PRO A 184 -3.90 -10.77 -3.92
#